data_4efdf945ef04c858ae4efa6748c45599
#
_entry.id   4efdf945ef04c858ae4efa6748c45599
#
_cell.length_a   1.000
_cell.length_b   1.000
_cell.length_c   1.000
_cell.angle_alpha   90.00
_cell.angle_beta   90.00
_cell.angle_gamma   90.00
#
_symmetry.space_group_name_H-M   'P 1'
#
loop_
_entity.id
_entity.type
_entity.pdbx_description
1 polymer ?
#
loop_
_entity_poly.entity_id
_entity_poly.type
_entity_poly.pdbx_seq_one_letter_code
_entity_poly.pdbx_strand_id
1 'polypeptide(L)'
;MPIRVAQVMGKMLGGGVESVVMNYYRHIDHSKVQFDFLVDADSTRVPEEEIKALGGRVFRIPPYQHPLRYRKALVRLFHEEHWPIVHSHINTLSVFPLSAAKKAGVPVRIAHSHSTMGKGELAKNLMKLALRPLSNLYPTERFACSEYAGKWLFGRNADFTVIPNAIELEKFRFDPVIRQETRRELEIADDVFLVGHVGRFMPQKNQAFLVDVLAELLPQKPDTMLAFVGDGPDRPDVQQHAQALGISDHILFLGQRTDVNHLYQAFDAFCLPSRYEGLGMVAIEAQVAGCPCVLSDQVPHEADVSRQSAFISIQEPDSWASEILRIQGADKREQINSNKKLDFYDIEKQSRKICTQYEHLSCEKS
;
A
#
# COMPACT_ATOMS: atom_id res chain seq x y z
N MET A 1 7.24 17.26 -26.43
CA MET A 1 7.74 16.01 -25.82
C MET A 1 7.18 15.95 -24.40
N PRO A 2 6.87 14.76 -23.85
CA PRO A 2 6.41 14.66 -22.46
C PRO A 2 7.49 15.11 -21.47
N ILE A 3 7.05 15.63 -20.33
CA ILE A 3 7.92 15.93 -19.19
C ILE A 3 8.45 14.62 -18.63
N ARG A 4 9.76 14.44 -18.58
CA ARG A 4 10.33 13.23 -17.96
C ARG A 4 10.64 13.49 -16.49
N VAL A 5 10.10 12.63 -15.61
CA VAL A 5 10.27 12.71 -14.15
C VAL A 5 11.12 11.54 -13.69
N ALA A 6 12.26 11.84 -13.06
CA ALA A 6 13.10 10.81 -12.46
C ALA A 6 12.52 10.34 -11.12
N GLN A 7 12.04 9.10 -11.07
CA GLN A 7 11.46 8.45 -9.89
C GLN A 7 12.54 7.67 -9.13
N VAL A 8 12.99 8.17 -7.99
CA VAL A 8 14.00 7.50 -7.18
C VAL A 8 13.32 6.52 -6.22
N MET A 9 13.43 5.23 -6.53
CA MET A 9 12.70 4.16 -5.83
C MET A 9 13.53 3.48 -4.74
N GLY A 10 14.88 3.54 -4.82
CA GLY A 10 15.74 2.71 -3.98
C GLY A 10 15.67 1.24 -4.39
N LYS A 11 15.70 0.33 -3.42
CA LYS A 11 15.70 -1.13 -3.69
C LYS A 11 14.27 -1.64 -3.93
N MET A 12 13.99 -2.10 -5.15
CA MET A 12 12.69 -2.68 -5.53
C MET A 12 12.68 -4.20 -5.28
N LEU A 13 11.78 -4.64 -4.39
CA LEU A 13 11.59 -6.03 -3.96
C LEU A 13 10.13 -6.50 -4.05
N GLY A 14 9.25 -5.72 -4.67
CA GLY A 14 7.79 -5.97 -4.74
C GLY A 14 7.04 -5.43 -3.52
N GLY A 15 7.40 -4.24 -3.05
CA GLY A 15 6.80 -3.57 -1.90
C GLY A 15 5.64 -2.63 -2.24
N GLY A 16 4.93 -2.15 -1.21
CA GLY A 16 3.75 -1.29 -1.38
C GLY A 16 4.04 0.04 -2.08
N VAL A 17 5.19 0.68 -1.82
CA VAL A 17 5.58 1.95 -2.48
C VAL A 17 5.75 1.74 -3.99
N GLU A 18 6.38 0.64 -4.38
CA GLU A 18 6.59 0.26 -5.77
C GLU A 18 5.26 0.06 -6.49
N SER A 19 4.34 -0.68 -5.85
CA SER A 19 3.00 -0.91 -6.39
C SER A 19 2.24 0.41 -6.58
N VAL A 20 2.33 1.34 -5.62
CA VAL A 20 1.70 2.67 -5.72
C VAL A 20 2.27 3.46 -6.89
N VAL A 21 3.60 3.57 -7.01
CA VAL A 21 4.22 4.36 -8.10
C VAL A 21 3.91 3.74 -9.46
N MET A 22 3.94 2.41 -9.57
CA MET A 22 3.55 1.71 -10.81
C MET A 22 2.07 1.90 -11.13
N ASN A 23 1.19 1.92 -10.11
CA ASN A 23 -0.23 2.17 -10.34
C ASN A 23 -0.47 3.57 -10.90
N TYR A 24 0.17 4.60 -10.33
CA TYR A 24 0.16 5.94 -10.92
C TYR A 24 0.72 5.96 -12.34
N TYR A 25 1.82 5.24 -12.59
CA TYR A 25 2.45 5.20 -13.91
C TYR A 25 1.56 4.56 -14.97
N ARG A 26 0.80 3.52 -14.65
CA ARG A 26 -0.17 2.90 -15.57
C ARG A 26 -1.28 3.84 -16.02
N HIS A 27 -1.67 4.80 -15.16
CA HIS A 27 -2.85 5.65 -15.36
C HIS A 27 -2.53 7.11 -15.70
N ILE A 28 -1.26 7.51 -15.68
CA ILE A 28 -0.86 8.87 -16.04
C ILE A 28 -0.95 9.08 -17.57
N ASP A 29 -1.20 10.32 -18.01
CA ASP A 29 -1.18 10.66 -19.43
C ASP A 29 0.26 10.65 -19.96
N HIS A 30 0.65 9.57 -20.62
CA HIS A 30 2.00 9.35 -21.15
C HIS A 30 2.39 10.34 -22.25
N SER A 31 1.43 11.02 -22.89
CA SER A 31 1.70 12.07 -23.85
C SER A 31 2.22 13.36 -23.21
N LYS A 32 1.90 13.57 -21.92
CA LYS A 32 2.26 14.72 -21.12
C LYS A 32 3.44 14.46 -20.18
N VAL A 33 3.42 13.31 -19.49
CA VAL A 33 4.40 12.95 -18.46
C VAL A 33 4.91 11.53 -18.67
N GLN A 34 6.21 11.34 -18.54
CA GLN A 34 6.87 10.03 -18.58
C GLN A 34 7.73 9.83 -17.32
N PHE A 35 7.76 8.59 -16.81
CA PHE A 35 8.60 8.25 -15.66
C PHE A 35 9.88 7.53 -16.09
N ASP A 36 10.99 7.93 -15.47
CA ASP A 36 12.26 7.22 -15.54
C ASP A 36 12.61 6.72 -14.14
N PHE A 37 12.75 5.42 -13.99
CA PHE A 37 12.92 4.76 -12.70
C PHE A 37 14.40 4.59 -12.35
N LEU A 38 14.83 5.20 -11.24
CA LEU A 38 16.16 5.04 -10.68
C LEU A 38 16.07 4.03 -9.53
N VAL A 39 16.62 2.84 -9.76
CA VAL A 39 16.52 1.70 -8.83
C VAL A 39 17.90 1.26 -8.37
N ASP A 40 18.02 0.75 -7.14
CA ASP A 40 19.28 0.18 -6.66
C ASP A 40 19.68 -1.02 -7.52
N ALA A 41 20.97 -1.18 -7.82
CA ALA A 41 21.48 -2.20 -8.73
C ALA A 41 21.18 -3.64 -8.27
N ASP A 42 20.96 -3.83 -6.96
CA ASP A 42 20.60 -5.11 -6.34
C ASP A 42 19.08 -5.32 -6.20
N SER A 43 18.26 -4.54 -6.92
CA SER A 43 16.81 -4.74 -7.02
C SER A 43 16.49 -6.01 -7.81
N THR A 44 15.57 -6.85 -7.27
CA THR A 44 15.26 -8.17 -7.85
C THR A 44 13.87 -8.27 -8.48
N ARG A 45 12.99 -7.28 -8.22
CA ARG A 45 11.60 -7.29 -8.72
C ARG A 45 11.24 -5.96 -9.38
N VAL A 46 12.02 -5.57 -10.39
CA VAL A 46 11.74 -4.39 -11.22
C VAL A 46 10.91 -4.84 -12.42
N PRO A 47 9.71 -4.28 -12.67
CA PRO A 47 8.88 -4.63 -13.82
C PRO A 47 9.37 -3.93 -15.10
N GLU A 48 10.61 -4.23 -15.53
CA GLU A 48 11.31 -3.51 -16.60
C GLU A 48 10.57 -3.56 -17.94
N GLU A 49 10.00 -4.72 -18.29
CA GLU A 49 9.28 -4.89 -19.56
C GLU A 49 8.00 -4.02 -19.58
N GLU A 50 7.28 -3.97 -18.46
CA GLU A 50 6.10 -3.12 -18.34
C GLU A 50 6.46 -1.63 -18.40
N ILE A 51 7.51 -1.21 -17.65
CA ILE A 51 7.99 0.18 -17.67
C ILE A 51 8.36 0.59 -19.10
N LYS A 52 9.08 -0.24 -19.84
CA LYS A 52 9.48 0.01 -21.23
C LYS A 52 8.28 0.06 -22.17
N ALA A 53 7.32 -0.85 -22.01
CA ALA A 53 6.09 -0.88 -22.82
C ALA A 53 5.26 0.40 -22.68
N LEU A 54 5.30 1.03 -21.49
CA LEU A 54 4.64 2.31 -21.19
C LEU A 54 5.50 3.53 -21.64
N GLY A 55 6.70 3.34 -22.19
CA GLY A 55 7.60 4.40 -22.68
C GLY A 55 8.58 4.94 -21.62
N GLY A 56 8.64 4.32 -20.46
CA GLY A 56 9.59 4.64 -19.39
C GLY A 56 10.96 4.00 -19.58
N ARG A 57 11.91 4.43 -18.77
CA ARG A 57 13.27 3.89 -18.76
C ARG A 57 13.66 3.47 -17.34
N VAL A 58 14.55 2.49 -17.23
CA VAL A 58 15.09 2.02 -15.94
C VAL A 58 16.59 2.27 -15.88
N PHE A 59 17.03 2.91 -14.81
CA PHE A 59 18.44 3.21 -14.53
C PHE A 59 18.85 2.50 -13.24
N ARG A 60 19.83 1.59 -13.33
CA ARG A 60 20.38 0.91 -12.17
C ARG A 60 21.52 1.72 -11.59
N ILE A 61 21.38 2.13 -10.33
CA ILE A 61 22.34 2.96 -9.59
C ILE A 61 22.98 2.17 -8.44
N PRO A 62 24.21 2.51 -8.01
CA PRO A 62 24.80 1.90 -6.82
C PRO A 62 23.90 2.10 -5.61
N PRO A 63 23.77 1.10 -4.69
CA PRO A 63 22.94 1.25 -3.49
C PRO A 63 23.46 2.37 -2.56
N TYR A 64 22.55 2.99 -1.80
CA TYR A 64 22.88 4.09 -0.88
C TYR A 64 23.85 3.69 0.24
N GLN A 65 24.02 2.41 0.54
CA GLN A 65 25.03 1.86 1.47
C GLN A 65 26.46 2.21 1.05
N HIS A 66 26.66 2.59 -0.22
CA HIS A 66 27.92 3.10 -0.75
C HIS A 66 27.83 4.61 -1.07
N PRO A 67 27.75 5.50 -0.06
CA PRO A 67 27.25 6.88 -0.21
C PRO A 67 28.06 7.72 -1.22
N LEU A 68 29.35 7.53 -1.30
CA LEU A 68 30.20 8.28 -2.25
C LEU A 68 29.94 7.83 -3.70
N ARG A 69 29.83 6.52 -3.93
CA ARG A 69 29.54 5.97 -5.26
C ARG A 69 28.10 6.31 -5.69
N TYR A 70 27.16 6.17 -4.78
CA TYR A 70 25.75 6.54 -4.99
C TYR A 70 25.62 8.01 -5.41
N ARG A 71 26.20 8.92 -4.62
CA ARG A 71 26.13 10.36 -4.89
C ARG A 71 26.82 10.73 -6.22
N LYS A 72 28.00 10.15 -6.51
CA LYS A 72 28.73 10.41 -7.76
C LYS A 72 27.93 9.94 -8.98
N ALA A 73 27.33 8.75 -8.92
CA ALA A 73 26.50 8.20 -9.98
C ALA A 73 25.26 9.07 -10.24
N LEU A 74 24.55 9.48 -9.17
CA LEU A 74 23.37 10.33 -9.29
C LEU A 74 23.69 11.72 -9.85
N VAL A 75 24.73 12.39 -9.37
CA VAL A 75 25.11 13.72 -9.90
C VAL A 75 25.44 13.63 -11.38
N ARG A 76 26.21 12.61 -11.79
CA ARG A 76 26.53 12.37 -13.21
C ARG A 76 25.25 12.16 -14.03
N LEU A 77 24.38 11.25 -13.57
CA LEU A 77 23.16 10.88 -14.28
C LEU A 77 22.19 12.08 -14.42
N PHE A 78 22.03 12.87 -13.36
CA PHE A 78 21.20 14.08 -13.42
C PHE A 78 21.75 15.14 -14.38
N HIS A 79 23.07 15.25 -14.52
CA HIS A 79 23.71 16.11 -15.53
C HIS A 79 23.55 15.56 -16.95
N GLU A 80 23.61 14.24 -17.17
CA GLU A 80 23.50 13.63 -18.49
C GLU A 80 22.07 13.67 -19.04
N GLU A 81 21.09 13.40 -18.18
CA GLU A 81 19.68 13.22 -18.57
C GLU A 81 18.84 14.52 -18.52
N HIS A 82 19.31 15.56 -17.84
CA HIS A 82 18.66 16.87 -17.74
C HIS A 82 17.18 16.81 -17.31
N TRP A 83 16.82 15.90 -16.39
CA TRP A 83 15.45 15.85 -15.88
C TRP A 83 15.03 17.15 -15.21
N PRO A 84 13.87 17.74 -15.57
CA PRO A 84 13.35 18.90 -14.89
C PRO A 84 12.87 18.61 -13.46
N ILE A 85 12.46 17.35 -13.21
CA ILE A 85 11.89 16.91 -11.94
C ILE A 85 12.55 15.61 -11.46
N VAL A 86 12.99 15.62 -10.20
CA VAL A 86 13.40 14.42 -9.45
C VAL A 86 12.42 14.20 -8.31
N HIS A 87 11.73 13.05 -8.31
CA HIS A 87 10.77 12.65 -7.29
C HIS A 87 11.30 11.43 -6.52
N SER A 88 11.56 11.58 -5.23
CA SER A 88 12.17 10.56 -4.39
C SER A 88 11.17 9.95 -3.42
N HIS A 89 11.05 8.61 -3.45
CA HIS A 89 10.08 7.80 -2.68
C HIS A 89 10.69 7.10 -1.46
N ILE A 90 11.93 7.40 -1.10
CA ILE A 90 12.68 6.69 -0.05
C ILE A 90 12.64 7.40 1.32
N ASN A 91 11.56 8.15 1.60
CA ASN A 91 11.31 8.82 2.89
C ASN A 91 12.51 9.67 3.36
N THR A 92 13.02 9.46 4.59
CA THR A 92 14.16 10.19 5.15
C THR A 92 15.46 10.02 4.35
N LEU A 93 15.62 8.90 3.64
CA LEU A 93 16.78 8.67 2.77
C LEU A 93 16.76 9.57 1.52
N SER A 94 15.65 10.22 1.20
CA SER A 94 15.53 11.20 0.11
C SER A 94 16.53 12.35 0.22
N VAL A 95 17.09 12.60 1.39
CA VAL A 95 18.18 13.55 1.63
C VAL A 95 19.35 13.29 0.67
N PHE A 96 19.71 12.04 0.42
CA PHE A 96 20.85 11.69 -0.43
C PHE A 96 20.61 12.00 -1.92
N PRO A 97 19.58 11.45 -2.60
CA PRO A 97 19.32 11.75 -4.01
C PRO A 97 18.95 13.22 -4.23
N LEU A 98 18.19 13.86 -3.33
CA LEU A 98 17.82 15.25 -3.50
C LEU A 98 18.98 16.22 -3.29
N SER A 99 19.96 15.86 -2.45
CA SER A 99 21.23 16.62 -2.35
C SER A 99 22.06 16.51 -3.63
N ALA A 100 22.07 15.33 -4.27
CA ALA A 100 22.73 15.13 -5.56
C ALA A 100 22.01 15.90 -6.68
N ALA A 101 20.69 15.86 -6.71
CA ALA A 101 19.86 16.61 -7.66
C ALA A 101 20.06 18.13 -7.52
N LYS A 102 20.13 18.66 -6.28
CA LYS A 102 20.46 20.07 -6.03
C LYS A 102 21.84 20.42 -6.58
N LYS A 103 22.84 19.57 -6.34
CA LYS A 103 24.19 19.78 -6.85
C LYS A 103 24.26 19.78 -8.38
N ALA A 104 23.45 18.96 -9.03
CA ALA A 104 23.35 18.87 -10.48
C ALA A 104 22.46 19.97 -11.11
N GLY A 105 21.87 20.87 -10.30
CA GLY A 105 21.04 21.96 -10.80
C GLY A 105 19.61 21.58 -11.18
N VAL A 106 19.12 20.39 -10.77
CA VAL A 106 17.73 20.00 -11.04
C VAL A 106 16.77 20.98 -10.35
N PRO A 107 15.88 21.65 -11.10
CA PRO A 107 15.06 22.72 -10.56
C PRO A 107 13.98 22.23 -9.58
N VAL A 108 13.29 21.14 -9.90
CA VAL A 108 12.21 20.58 -9.07
C VAL A 108 12.67 19.30 -8.38
N ARG A 109 12.62 19.29 -7.06
CA ARG A 109 13.09 18.19 -6.21
C ARG A 109 12.01 17.84 -5.19
N ILE A 110 11.34 16.71 -5.39
CA ILE A 110 10.20 16.26 -4.59
C ILE A 110 10.64 15.19 -3.59
N ALA A 111 10.40 15.40 -2.30
CA ALA A 111 10.47 14.36 -1.28
C ALA A 111 9.08 13.82 -1.03
N HIS A 112 8.89 12.48 -1.11
CA HIS A 112 7.61 11.84 -0.85
C HIS A 112 7.67 10.93 0.38
N SER A 113 6.78 11.17 1.33
CA SER A 113 6.61 10.37 2.54
C SER A 113 5.56 9.29 2.33
N HIS A 114 5.98 8.02 2.34
CA HIS A 114 5.08 6.86 2.17
C HIS A 114 4.83 6.09 3.46
N SER A 115 5.63 6.32 4.50
CA SER A 115 5.53 5.57 5.76
C SER A 115 6.17 6.34 6.91
N THR A 116 5.92 5.85 8.11
CA THR A 116 6.54 6.33 9.35
C THR A 116 7.55 5.31 9.89
N MET A 117 7.73 5.24 11.21
CA MET A 117 8.57 4.25 11.86
C MET A 117 7.88 2.88 11.90
N GLY A 118 8.63 1.80 11.64
CA GLY A 118 8.18 0.42 11.85
C GLY A 118 8.46 -0.05 13.28
N LYS A 119 7.52 -0.75 13.93
CA LYS A 119 7.78 -1.39 15.23
C LYS A 119 8.77 -2.55 15.02
N GLY A 120 9.77 -2.67 15.90
CA GLY A 120 10.79 -3.74 15.83
C GLY A 120 12.03 -3.43 14.97
N GLU A 121 12.08 -2.30 14.25
CA GLU A 121 13.22 -1.92 13.39
C GLU A 121 14.13 -0.86 14.05
N LEU A 122 14.66 -1.15 15.25
CA LEU A 122 15.38 -0.15 16.07
C LEU A 122 16.49 0.59 15.31
N ALA A 123 17.40 -0.12 14.63
CA ALA A 123 18.51 0.49 13.90
C ALA A 123 18.05 1.36 12.73
N LYS A 124 17.05 0.90 11.96
CA LYS A 124 16.46 1.68 10.87
C LYS A 124 15.70 2.89 11.38
N ASN A 125 14.98 2.74 12.49
CA ASN A 125 14.24 3.85 13.11
C ASN A 125 15.19 4.91 13.66
N LEU A 126 16.31 4.52 14.27
CA LEU A 126 17.33 5.46 14.74
C LEU A 126 17.92 6.26 13.56
N MET A 127 18.24 5.59 12.45
CA MET A 127 18.70 6.27 11.23
C MET A 127 17.62 7.21 10.66
N LYS A 128 16.36 6.78 10.63
CA LYS A 128 15.23 7.62 10.21
C LYS A 128 15.12 8.89 11.08
N LEU A 129 15.22 8.75 12.39
CA LEU A 129 15.18 9.88 13.32
C LEU A 129 16.36 10.83 13.15
N ALA A 130 17.57 10.29 12.93
CA ALA A 130 18.78 11.11 12.69
C ALA A 130 18.70 11.90 11.38
N LEU A 131 18.12 11.33 10.32
CA LEU A 131 17.99 11.99 9.01
C LEU A 131 16.76 12.89 8.90
N ARG A 132 15.72 12.68 9.72
CA ARG A 132 14.46 13.42 9.67
C ARG A 132 14.64 14.95 9.72
N PRO A 133 15.48 15.56 10.56
CA PRO A 133 15.70 17.02 10.56
C PRO A 133 16.19 17.56 9.22
N LEU A 134 16.87 16.73 8.41
CA LEU A 134 17.41 17.09 7.12
C LEU A 134 16.39 16.92 5.97
N SER A 135 15.22 16.33 6.23
CA SER A 135 14.22 16.01 5.19
C SER A 135 13.65 17.23 4.47
N ASN A 136 13.74 18.41 5.09
CA ASN A 136 13.30 19.69 4.50
C ASN A 136 14.42 20.49 3.81
N LEU A 137 15.68 20.02 3.84
CA LEU A 137 16.84 20.82 3.42
C LEU A 137 16.99 20.91 1.88
N TYR A 138 16.67 19.84 1.18
CA TYR A 138 16.93 19.73 -0.26
C TYR A 138 15.69 19.74 -1.15
N PRO A 139 14.51 19.29 -0.70
CA PRO A 139 13.32 19.34 -1.54
C PRO A 139 12.88 20.77 -1.80
N THR A 140 12.32 21.00 -2.99
CA THR A 140 11.56 22.21 -3.33
C THR A 140 10.07 21.99 -3.07
N GLU A 141 9.64 20.73 -3.20
CA GLU A 141 8.27 20.28 -2.99
C GLU A 141 8.23 19.09 -2.02
N ARG A 142 7.14 18.97 -1.28
CA ARG A 142 6.93 17.90 -0.30
C ARG A 142 5.61 17.23 -0.59
N PHE A 143 5.66 15.91 -0.80
CA PHE A 143 4.48 15.08 -0.99
C PHE A 143 4.39 14.03 0.12
N ALA A 144 3.17 13.58 0.42
CA ALA A 144 2.94 12.54 1.41
C ALA A 144 1.73 11.69 1.01
N CYS A 145 1.74 10.39 1.34
CA CYS A 145 0.59 9.53 1.08
C CYS A 145 -0.60 9.77 2.02
N SER A 146 -0.36 10.47 3.15
CA SER A 146 -1.39 10.87 4.13
C SER A 146 -0.90 12.07 4.94
N GLU A 147 -1.85 12.75 5.60
CA GLU A 147 -1.56 13.82 6.56
C GLU A 147 -0.60 13.35 7.67
N TYR A 148 -0.81 12.13 8.18
CA TYR A 148 0.01 11.55 9.24
C TYR A 148 1.45 11.34 8.77
N ALA A 149 1.66 10.75 7.59
CA ALA A 149 2.98 10.53 7.01
C ALA A 149 3.72 11.84 6.72
N GLY A 150 3.00 12.85 6.22
CA GLY A 150 3.56 14.17 5.95
C GLY A 150 4.00 14.89 7.22
N LYS A 151 3.14 14.98 8.22
CA LYS A 151 3.46 15.57 9.54
C LYS A 151 4.61 14.84 10.24
N TRP A 152 4.68 13.53 10.07
CA TRP A 152 5.79 12.76 10.63
C TRP A 152 7.13 13.10 9.95
N LEU A 153 7.20 13.15 8.62
CA LEU A 153 8.47 13.37 7.92
C LEU A 153 8.90 14.83 7.94
N PHE A 154 7.99 15.75 7.64
CA PHE A 154 8.30 17.16 7.38
C PHE A 154 8.08 18.06 8.59
N GLY A 155 7.32 17.60 9.59
CA GLY A 155 6.93 18.37 10.78
C GLY A 155 5.48 18.83 10.74
N ARG A 156 4.93 19.15 11.93
CA ARG A 156 3.51 19.49 12.08
C ARG A 156 3.08 20.76 11.33
N ASN A 157 3.99 21.70 11.13
CA ASN A 157 3.74 23.02 10.55
C ASN A 157 4.30 23.13 9.11
N ALA A 158 4.80 22.06 8.51
CA ALA A 158 5.32 22.08 7.15
C ALA A 158 4.17 21.97 6.14
N ASP A 159 4.24 22.77 5.08
CA ASP A 159 3.34 22.61 3.95
C ASP A 159 3.77 21.42 3.10
N PHE A 160 2.81 20.57 2.75
CA PHE A 160 3.01 19.45 1.85
C PHE A 160 1.71 19.11 1.12
N THR A 161 1.83 18.51 -0.07
CA THR A 161 0.69 18.02 -0.84
C THR A 161 0.43 16.56 -0.53
N VAL A 162 -0.82 16.20 -0.23
CA VAL A 162 -1.22 14.81 -0.06
C VAL A 162 -1.51 14.18 -1.43
N ILE A 163 -0.73 13.15 -1.75
CA ILE A 163 -0.90 12.26 -2.91
C ILE A 163 -1.18 10.87 -2.36
N PRO A 164 -2.44 10.44 -2.32
CA PRO A 164 -2.83 9.20 -1.65
C PRO A 164 -2.34 7.96 -2.39
N ASN A 165 -2.26 6.84 -1.69
CA ASN A 165 -2.15 5.55 -2.34
C ASN A 165 -3.49 5.23 -3.01
N ALA A 166 -3.61 5.51 -4.30
CA ALA A 166 -4.84 5.35 -5.05
C ALA A 166 -4.94 3.95 -5.70
N ILE A 167 -6.16 3.48 -5.91
CA ILE A 167 -6.49 2.18 -6.49
C ILE A 167 -7.46 2.31 -7.67
N GLU A 168 -7.51 1.28 -8.52
CA GLU A 168 -8.49 1.14 -9.59
C GLU A 168 -9.85 0.77 -8.98
N LEU A 169 -10.68 1.76 -8.60
CA LEU A 169 -11.95 1.50 -7.91
C LEU A 169 -12.84 0.53 -8.68
N GLU A 170 -12.95 0.67 -9.99
CA GLU A 170 -13.80 -0.19 -10.84
C GLU A 170 -13.40 -1.67 -10.77
N LYS A 171 -12.09 -1.94 -10.63
CA LYS A 171 -11.57 -3.31 -10.52
C LYS A 171 -12.02 -4.02 -9.24
N PHE A 172 -12.32 -3.28 -8.19
CA PHE A 172 -12.74 -3.82 -6.91
C PHE A 172 -14.24 -3.76 -6.69
N ARG A 173 -15.03 -3.10 -7.56
CA ARG A 173 -16.49 -3.02 -7.42
C ARG A 173 -17.12 -4.41 -7.35
N PHE A 174 -18.13 -4.53 -6.48
CA PHE A 174 -18.84 -5.78 -6.29
C PHE A 174 -19.54 -6.23 -7.57
N ASP A 175 -19.28 -7.49 -7.95
CA ASP A 175 -19.95 -8.19 -9.04
C ASP A 175 -20.40 -9.58 -8.54
N PRO A 176 -21.71 -9.87 -8.52
CA PRO A 176 -22.22 -11.14 -8.04
C PRO A 176 -21.78 -12.33 -8.90
N VAL A 177 -21.47 -12.11 -10.18
CA VAL A 177 -20.98 -13.17 -11.07
C VAL A 177 -19.55 -13.55 -10.66
N ILE A 178 -18.68 -12.57 -10.49
CA ILE A 178 -17.30 -12.79 -10.03
C ILE A 178 -17.31 -13.47 -8.66
N ARG A 179 -18.20 -13.06 -7.74
CA ARG A 179 -18.35 -13.70 -6.43
C ARG A 179 -18.64 -15.18 -6.58
N GLN A 180 -19.65 -15.54 -7.41
CA GLN A 180 -20.06 -16.93 -7.60
C GLN A 180 -18.94 -17.77 -8.23
N GLU A 181 -18.27 -17.23 -9.25
CA GLU A 181 -17.15 -17.89 -9.92
C GLU A 181 -15.98 -18.12 -8.96
N THR A 182 -15.61 -17.10 -8.20
CA THR A 182 -14.50 -17.20 -7.24
C THR A 182 -14.79 -18.17 -6.11
N ARG A 183 -16.01 -18.19 -5.56
CA ARG A 183 -16.40 -19.18 -4.54
C ARG A 183 -16.37 -20.60 -5.10
N ARG A 184 -16.79 -20.81 -6.35
CA ARG A 184 -16.71 -22.12 -7.02
C ARG A 184 -15.25 -22.55 -7.23
N GLU A 185 -14.36 -21.65 -7.65
CA GLU A 185 -12.92 -21.91 -7.78
C GLU A 185 -12.29 -22.33 -6.45
N LEU A 186 -12.72 -21.70 -5.36
CA LEU A 186 -12.24 -21.99 -4.00
C LEU A 186 -12.95 -23.19 -3.35
N GLU A 187 -13.89 -23.83 -4.04
CA GLU A 187 -14.72 -24.93 -3.53
C GLU A 187 -15.53 -24.54 -2.27
N ILE A 188 -15.97 -23.29 -2.18
CA ILE A 188 -16.75 -22.73 -1.08
C ILE A 188 -18.25 -22.78 -1.43
N ALA A 189 -19.03 -23.53 -0.65
CA ALA A 189 -20.48 -23.60 -0.81
C ALA A 189 -21.16 -22.25 -0.44
N ASP A 190 -22.37 -22.03 -0.98
CA ASP A 190 -23.06 -20.76 -0.82
C ASP A 190 -23.46 -20.45 0.63
N ASP A 191 -23.70 -21.46 1.45
CA ASP A 191 -24.07 -21.39 2.87
C ASP A 191 -22.88 -21.22 3.82
N VAL A 192 -21.65 -21.43 3.34
CA VAL A 192 -20.43 -21.21 4.11
C VAL A 192 -20.19 -19.72 4.32
N PHE A 193 -19.95 -19.32 5.56
CA PHE A 193 -19.55 -17.94 5.89
C PHE A 193 -18.03 -17.80 5.77
N LEU A 194 -17.58 -17.04 4.78
CA LEU A 194 -16.16 -16.89 4.46
C LEU A 194 -15.59 -15.58 5.00
N VAL A 195 -14.77 -15.67 6.04
CA VAL A 195 -13.98 -14.54 6.57
C VAL A 195 -12.68 -14.43 5.80
N GLY A 196 -12.35 -13.24 5.28
CA GLY A 196 -11.14 -12.98 4.50
C GLY A 196 -10.11 -12.12 5.22
N HIS A 197 -8.83 -12.41 5.00
CA HIS A 197 -7.70 -11.56 5.38
C HIS A 197 -6.69 -11.50 4.25
N VAL A 198 -6.22 -10.29 3.92
CA VAL A 198 -5.18 -10.07 2.90
C VAL A 198 -3.99 -9.36 3.54
N GLY A 199 -2.83 -10.01 3.50
CA GLY A 199 -1.62 -9.41 4.05
C GLY A 199 -0.44 -10.36 4.12
N ARG A 200 0.78 -9.78 4.14
CA ARG A 200 1.99 -10.57 4.35
C ARG A 200 2.00 -11.16 5.77
N PHE A 201 2.33 -12.45 5.89
CA PHE A 201 2.47 -13.09 7.20
C PHE A 201 3.68 -12.53 7.96
N MET A 202 3.40 -11.65 8.91
CA MET A 202 4.39 -10.97 9.74
C MET A 202 3.75 -10.42 11.03
N PRO A 203 4.53 -10.18 12.10
CA PRO A 203 4.01 -9.77 13.40
C PRO A 203 3.09 -8.54 13.37
N GLN A 204 3.30 -7.65 12.39
CA GLN A 204 2.46 -6.47 12.18
C GLN A 204 1.01 -6.84 11.86
N LYS A 205 0.81 -7.82 10.99
CA LYS A 205 -0.52 -8.21 10.46
C LYS A 205 -1.31 -9.10 11.42
N ASN A 206 -0.63 -9.76 12.37
CA ASN A 206 -1.24 -10.47 13.50
C ASN A 206 -2.23 -11.57 13.10
N GLN A 207 -1.91 -12.37 12.07
CA GLN A 207 -2.81 -13.42 11.55
C GLN A 207 -3.15 -14.49 12.59
N ALA A 208 -2.25 -14.79 13.53
CA ALA A 208 -2.49 -15.75 14.60
C ALA A 208 -3.75 -15.36 15.44
N PHE A 209 -3.96 -14.07 15.67
CA PHE A 209 -5.17 -13.58 16.35
C PHE A 209 -6.47 -13.94 15.62
N LEU A 210 -6.48 -13.99 14.29
CA LEU A 210 -7.67 -14.41 13.55
C LEU A 210 -7.93 -15.91 13.66
N VAL A 211 -6.92 -16.71 13.95
CA VAL A 211 -7.10 -18.14 14.28
C VAL A 211 -7.83 -18.25 15.62
N ASP A 212 -7.48 -17.45 16.62
CA ASP A 212 -8.19 -17.39 17.91
C ASP A 212 -9.63 -16.91 17.72
N VAL A 213 -9.87 -15.88 16.91
CA VAL A 213 -11.21 -15.39 16.55
C VAL A 213 -12.05 -16.48 15.88
N LEU A 214 -11.46 -17.27 14.97
CA LEU A 214 -12.15 -18.40 14.34
C LEU A 214 -12.55 -19.46 15.36
N ALA A 215 -11.68 -19.78 16.32
CA ALA A 215 -11.98 -20.72 17.39
C ALA A 215 -13.21 -20.30 18.23
N GLU A 216 -13.37 -18.97 18.45
CA GLU A 216 -14.56 -18.41 19.13
C GLU A 216 -15.81 -18.36 18.23
N LEU A 217 -15.64 -18.31 16.90
CA LEU A 217 -16.77 -18.31 15.95
C LEU A 217 -17.38 -19.71 15.75
N LEU A 218 -16.55 -20.74 15.61
CA LEU A 218 -16.98 -22.08 15.22
C LEU A 218 -18.06 -22.73 16.13
N PRO A 219 -18.05 -22.54 17.47
CA PRO A 219 -19.12 -23.06 18.32
C PRO A 219 -20.49 -22.44 18.03
N GLN A 220 -20.52 -21.20 17.52
CA GLN A 220 -21.74 -20.45 17.22
C GLN A 220 -22.14 -20.56 15.74
N LYS A 221 -21.17 -20.74 14.86
CA LYS A 221 -21.35 -20.88 13.41
C LYS A 221 -20.35 -21.87 12.83
N PRO A 222 -20.70 -23.19 12.90
CA PRO A 222 -19.80 -24.25 12.43
C PRO A 222 -19.40 -24.16 10.95
N ASP A 223 -20.26 -23.58 10.11
CA ASP A 223 -20.02 -23.40 8.66
C ASP A 223 -19.16 -22.17 8.33
N THR A 224 -18.30 -21.73 9.27
CA THR A 224 -17.38 -20.61 9.04
C THR A 224 -16.05 -21.13 8.53
N MET A 225 -15.52 -20.44 7.51
CA MET A 225 -14.16 -20.62 7.01
C MET A 225 -13.37 -19.30 7.06
N LEU A 226 -12.06 -19.40 7.25
CA LEU A 226 -11.13 -18.28 7.25
C LEU A 226 -10.15 -18.42 6.08
N ALA A 227 -10.12 -17.44 5.19
CA ALA A 227 -9.17 -17.41 4.07
C ALA A 227 -8.03 -16.38 4.32
N PHE A 228 -6.81 -16.87 4.32
CA PHE A 228 -5.62 -16.05 4.34
C PHE A 228 -5.01 -15.90 2.95
N VAL A 229 -4.90 -14.67 2.47
CA VAL A 229 -4.24 -14.33 1.20
C VAL A 229 -2.91 -13.62 1.48
N GLY A 230 -1.82 -14.20 1.01
CA GLY A 230 -0.47 -13.71 1.22
C GLY A 230 0.48 -14.80 1.67
N ASP A 231 1.74 -14.42 1.86
CA ASP A 231 2.80 -15.29 2.35
C ASP A 231 3.76 -14.50 3.25
N GLY A 232 4.61 -15.18 4.00
CA GLY A 232 5.58 -14.52 4.86
C GLY A 232 6.14 -15.42 5.95
N PRO A 233 7.10 -14.89 6.75
CA PRO A 233 7.84 -15.70 7.73
C PRO A 233 6.95 -16.32 8.81
N ASP A 234 5.87 -15.67 9.23
CA ASP A 234 5.02 -16.15 10.34
C ASP A 234 3.98 -17.20 9.89
N ARG A 235 3.88 -17.53 8.58
CA ARG A 235 2.89 -18.49 8.08
C ARG A 235 3.00 -19.88 8.73
N PRO A 236 4.19 -20.48 8.90
CA PRO A 236 4.31 -21.78 9.56
C PRO A 236 3.78 -21.77 11.00
N ASP A 237 4.05 -20.69 11.75
CA ASP A 237 3.60 -20.55 13.13
C ASP A 237 2.08 -20.43 13.21
N VAL A 238 1.46 -19.70 12.29
CA VAL A 238 -0.01 -19.56 12.19
C VAL A 238 -0.65 -20.91 11.84
N GLN A 239 -0.05 -21.68 10.93
CA GLN A 239 -0.52 -23.04 10.59
C GLN A 239 -0.41 -23.99 11.78
N GLN A 240 0.71 -23.96 12.51
CA GLN A 240 0.88 -24.76 13.71
C GLN A 240 -0.13 -24.39 14.82
N HIS A 241 -0.43 -23.11 14.97
CA HIS A 241 -1.43 -22.62 15.92
C HIS A 241 -2.83 -23.16 15.58
N ALA A 242 -3.24 -23.08 14.31
CA ALA A 242 -4.50 -23.66 13.84
C ALA A 242 -4.61 -25.17 14.08
N GLN A 243 -3.49 -25.89 13.86
CA GLN A 243 -3.41 -27.33 14.13
C GLN A 243 -3.55 -27.65 15.62
N ALA A 244 -2.91 -26.86 16.47
CA ALA A 244 -2.99 -27.03 17.92
C ALA A 244 -4.41 -26.84 18.47
N LEU A 245 -5.20 -25.96 17.84
CA LEU A 245 -6.62 -25.74 18.15
C LEU A 245 -7.57 -26.74 17.46
N GLY A 246 -7.07 -27.60 16.56
CA GLY A 246 -7.88 -28.58 15.84
C GLY A 246 -8.84 -27.99 14.80
N ILE A 247 -8.56 -26.79 14.27
CA ILE A 247 -9.44 -26.04 13.34
C ILE A 247 -8.82 -25.84 11.96
N SER A 248 -7.77 -26.58 11.61
CA SER A 248 -7.07 -26.43 10.32
C SER A 248 -7.97 -26.60 9.11
N ASP A 249 -8.98 -27.48 9.19
CA ASP A 249 -9.92 -27.77 8.09
C ASP A 249 -10.87 -26.59 7.80
N HIS A 250 -10.94 -25.62 8.71
CA HIS A 250 -11.69 -24.37 8.55
C HIS A 250 -10.85 -23.21 8.01
N ILE A 251 -9.58 -23.45 7.60
CA ILE A 251 -8.67 -22.39 7.17
C ILE A 251 -8.09 -22.66 5.78
N LEU A 252 -8.24 -21.69 4.89
CA LEU A 252 -7.64 -21.68 3.56
C LEU A 252 -6.39 -20.79 3.55
N PHE A 253 -5.23 -21.36 3.23
CA PHE A 253 -3.98 -20.65 3.03
C PHE A 253 -3.71 -20.49 1.52
N LEU A 254 -4.21 -19.42 0.91
CA LEU A 254 -4.23 -19.21 -0.55
C LEU A 254 -2.89 -18.76 -1.14
N GLY A 255 -1.90 -18.46 -0.28
CA GLY A 255 -0.60 -17.97 -0.75
C GLY A 255 -0.67 -16.57 -1.38
N GLN A 256 0.36 -16.21 -2.14
CA GLN A 256 0.36 -14.95 -2.90
C GLN A 256 -0.55 -15.09 -4.13
N ARG A 257 -1.51 -14.16 -4.28
CA ARG A 257 -2.46 -14.09 -5.38
C ARG A 257 -2.35 -12.76 -6.11
N THR A 258 -2.60 -12.74 -7.41
CA THR A 258 -2.64 -11.54 -8.25
C THR A 258 -4.07 -11.04 -8.49
N ASP A 259 -5.05 -11.87 -8.25
CA ASP A 259 -6.50 -11.67 -8.40
C ASP A 259 -7.20 -11.36 -7.07
N VAL A 260 -6.55 -10.61 -6.20
CA VAL A 260 -7.07 -10.28 -4.86
C VAL A 260 -8.42 -9.55 -4.94
N ASN A 261 -8.64 -8.77 -6.01
CA ASN A 261 -9.91 -8.12 -6.27
C ASN A 261 -11.08 -9.11 -6.44
N HIS A 262 -10.85 -10.31 -7.00
CA HIS A 262 -11.85 -11.37 -7.06
C HIS A 262 -12.08 -12.01 -5.69
N LEU A 263 -11.01 -12.18 -4.90
CA LEU A 263 -11.11 -12.77 -3.57
C LEU A 263 -11.95 -11.92 -2.61
N TYR A 264 -11.84 -10.57 -2.68
CA TYR A 264 -12.72 -9.69 -1.90
C TYR A 264 -14.20 -9.86 -2.25
N GLN A 265 -14.52 -10.25 -3.48
CA GLN A 265 -15.91 -10.57 -3.90
C GLN A 265 -16.43 -11.81 -3.17
N ALA A 266 -15.56 -12.80 -2.95
CA ALA A 266 -15.93 -14.09 -2.34
C ALA A 266 -16.16 -13.99 -0.82
N PHE A 267 -15.50 -13.08 -0.12
CA PHE A 267 -15.57 -12.93 1.34
C PHE A 267 -16.94 -12.42 1.81
N ASP A 268 -17.40 -12.84 2.96
CA ASP A 268 -18.60 -12.36 3.63
C ASP A 268 -18.27 -11.29 4.68
N ALA A 269 -17.06 -11.36 5.25
CA ALA A 269 -16.47 -10.33 6.09
C ALA A 269 -14.97 -10.22 5.81
N PHE A 270 -14.40 -9.02 5.92
CA PHE A 270 -12.97 -8.80 5.85
C PHE A 270 -12.42 -8.39 7.20
N CYS A 271 -11.34 -9.04 7.66
CA CYS A 271 -10.74 -8.79 8.96
C CYS A 271 -9.29 -8.30 8.83
N LEU A 272 -8.96 -7.19 9.51
CA LEU A 272 -7.61 -6.63 9.55
C LEU A 272 -7.15 -6.40 11.00
N PRO A 273 -6.60 -7.42 11.70
CA PRO A 273 -6.20 -7.35 13.11
C PRO A 273 -4.80 -6.74 13.29
N SER A 274 -4.40 -5.87 12.39
CA SER A 274 -3.04 -5.31 12.37
C SER A 274 -2.71 -4.56 13.66
N ARG A 275 -1.52 -4.78 14.18
CA ARG A 275 -0.99 -4.07 15.35
C ARG A 275 -0.61 -2.61 15.06
N TYR A 276 -0.45 -2.28 13.81
CA TYR A 276 -0.26 -0.92 13.29
C TYR A 276 -0.35 -0.93 11.76
N GLU A 277 -0.83 0.17 11.17
CA GLU A 277 -0.89 0.39 9.73
C GLU A 277 -0.46 1.81 9.38
N GLY A 278 0.00 1.98 8.14
CA GLY A 278 0.17 3.31 7.55
C GLY A 278 -1.17 3.91 7.14
N LEU A 279 -1.99 3.12 6.46
CA LEU A 279 -3.37 3.44 6.11
C LEU A 279 -4.26 2.18 6.12
N GLY A 280 -3.76 1.04 5.64
CA GLY A 280 -4.57 -0.18 5.52
C GLY A 280 -5.32 -0.25 4.18
N MET A 281 -4.61 -0.09 3.06
CA MET A 281 -5.21 -0.11 1.71
C MET A 281 -6.10 -1.31 1.45
N VAL A 282 -5.72 -2.49 1.96
CA VAL A 282 -6.51 -3.73 1.85
C VAL A 282 -7.92 -3.62 2.46
N ALA A 283 -8.09 -2.77 3.48
CA ALA A 283 -9.41 -2.48 4.04
C ALA A 283 -10.23 -1.58 3.11
N ILE A 284 -9.59 -0.63 2.42
CA ILE A 284 -10.26 0.21 1.42
C ILE A 284 -10.72 -0.65 0.23
N GLU A 285 -9.84 -1.53 -0.26
CA GLU A 285 -10.13 -2.48 -1.34
C GLU A 285 -11.34 -3.38 -1.00
N ALA A 286 -11.36 -3.96 0.21
CA ALA A 286 -12.47 -4.78 0.69
C ALA A 286 -13.78 -4.00 0.76
N GLN A 287 -13.75 -2.76 1.25
CA GLN A 287 -14.93 -1.91 1.34
C GLN A 287 -15.46 -1.53 -0.05
N VAL A 288 -14.58 -1.25 -1.04
CA VAL A 288 -15.00 -0.99 -2.43
C VAL A 288 -15.72 -2.20 -3.01
N ALA A 289 -15.30 -3.43 -2.64
CA ALA A 289 -16.01 -4.67 -2.97
C ALA A 289 -17.31 -4.87 -2.17
N GLY A 290 -17.74 -3.88 -1.39
CA GLY A 290 -18.93 -3.98 -0.54
C GLY A 290 -18.78 -5.01 0.59
N CYS A 291 -17.55 -5.44 0.91
CA CYS A 291 -17.31 -6.40 1.97
C CYS A 291 -17.29 -5.69 3.33
N PRO A 292 -18.13 -6.07 4.29
CA PRO A 292 -18.10 -5.53 5.63
C PRO A 292 -16.74 -5.76 6.29
N CYS A 293 -16.23 -4.75 7.03
CA CYS A 293 -14.87 -4.80 7.57
C CYS A 293 -14.86 -4.72 9.10
N VAL A 294 -14.10 -5.63 9.72
CA VAL A 294 -13.70 -5.55 11.13
C VAL A 294 -12.21 -5.24 11.19
N LEU A 295 -11.88 -4.10 11.73
CA LEU A 295 -10.53 -3.54 11.75
C LEU A 295 -10.04 -3.38 13.18
N SER A 296 -8.75 -3.56 13.38
CA SER A 296 -8.11 -3.19 14.65
C SER A 296 -8.25 -1.69 14.91
N ASP A 297 -8.41 -1.30 16.16
CA ASP A 297 -8.37 0.09 16.65
C ASP A 297 -7.00 0.77 16.41
N GLN A 298 -5.99 0.00 15.98
CA GLN A 298 -4.67 0.49 15.59
C GLN A 298 -4.57 0.82 14.08
N VAL A 299 -5.62 0.54 13.31
CA VAL A 299 -5.74 0.95 11.90
C VAL A 299 -6.27 2.39 11.86
N PRO A 300 -5.67 3.28 11.03
CA PRO A 300 -6.17 4.65 10.91
C PRO A 300 -7.64 4.71 10.47
N HIS A 301 -8.44 5.54 11.14
CA HIS A 301 -9.86 5.74 10.79
C HIS A 301 -10.09 6.30 9.38
N GLU A 302 -9.04 6.86 8.75
CA GLU A 302 -9.06 7.26 7.34
C GLU A 302 -9.31 6.07 6.40
N ALA A 303 -8.96 4.85 6.82
CA ALA A 303 -9.24 3.62 6.06
C ALA A 303 -10.73 3.27 5.99
N ASP A 304 -11.59 3.84 6.85
CA ASP A 304 -13.03 3.64 6.77
C ASP A 304 -13.67 4.59 5.75
N VAL A 305 -13.72 4.14 4.50
CA VAL A 305 -14.32 4.89 3.39
C VAL A 305 -15.82 4.65 3.26
N SER A 306 -16.32 3.52 3.77
CA SER A 306 -17.74 3.15 3.78
C SER A 306 -18.53 3.79 4.93
N ARG A 307 -17.85 4.16 6.02
CA ARG A 307 -18.42 4.54 7.31
C ARG A 307 -19.18 3.39 7.99
N GLN A 308 -18.86 2.16 7.65
CA GLN A 308 -19.53 0.94 8.14
C GLN A 308 -18.54 -0.05 8.75
N SER A 309 -17.25 0.29 8.80
CA SER A 309 -16.23 -0.57 9.42
C SER A 309 -16.32 -0.51 10.95
N ALA A 310 -16.23 -1.67 11.59
CA ALA A 310 -16.07 -1.77 13.02
C ALA A 310 -14.58 -1.68 13.41
N PHE A 311 -14.25 -0.84 14.40
CA PHE A 311 -12.90 -0.73 14.95
C PHE A 311 -12.87 -1.34 16.36
N ILE A 312 -12.12 -2.43 16.55
CA ILE A 312 -12.13 -3.23 17.77
C ILE A 312 -10.71 -3.47 18.26
N SER A 313 -10.51 -3.48 19.58
CA SER A 313 -9.24 -3.85 20.20
C SER A 313 -8.83 -5.29 19.83
N ILE A 314 -7.54 -5.51 19.62
CA ILE A 314 -6.95 -6.84 19.35
C ILE A 314 -6.58 -7.61 20.62
N GLN A 315 -7.23 -7.32 21.75
CA GLN A 315 -6.97 -8.00 23.02
C GLN A 315 -7.93 -9.15 23.29
N GLU A 316 -9.14 -9.11 22.74
CA GLU A 316 -10.24 -10.02 23.04
C GLU A 316 -10.82 -10.62 21.76
N PRO A 317 -10.49 -11.88 21.40
CA PRO A 317 -10.99 -12.56 20.19
C PRO A 317 -12.51 -12.69 20.17
N ASP A 318 -13.18 -12.89 21.31
CA ASP A 318 -14.64 -13.01 21.45
C ASP A 318 -15.39 -11.74 21.02
N SER A 319 -14.83 -10.55 21.29
CA SER A 319 -15.39 -9.28 20.80
C SER A 319 -15.37 -9.20 19.26
N TRP A 320 -14.33 -9.70 18.63
CA TRP A 320 -14.26 -9.82 17.16
C TRP A 320 -15.26 -10.84 16.62
N ALA A 321 -15.35 -11.99 17.25
CA ALA A 321 -16.31 -13.03 16.87
C ALA A 321 -17.76 -12.50 16.96
N SER A 322 -18.10 -11.82 18.05
CA SER A 322 -19.41 -11.20 18.23
C SER A 322 -19.74 -10.18 17.15
N GLU A 323 -18.79 -9.33 16.78
CA GLU A 323 -19.00 -8.33 15.72
C GLU A 323 -19.13 -8.97 14.33
N ILE A 324 -18.34 -10.01 14.03
CA ILE A 324 -18.42 -10.75 12.77
C ILE A 324 -19.80 -11.40 12.64
N LEU A 325 -20.35 -11.99 13.72
CA LEU A 325 -21.71 -12.54 13.75
C LEU A 325 -22.78 -11.46 13.55
N ARG A 326 -22.59 -10.28 14.12
CA ARG A 326 -23.49 -9.13 13.94
C ARG A 326 -23.55 -8.67 12.48
N ILE A 327 -22.41 -8.62 11.81
CA ILE A 327 -22.29 -8.23 10.39
C ILE A 327 -23.02 -9.25 9.49
N GLN A 328 -22.97 -10.53 9.81
CA GLN A 328 -23.64 -11.59 9.04
C GLN A 328 -25.13 -11.35 8.86
N GLY A 329 -25.81 -10.72 9.83
CA GLY A 329 -27.23 -10.39 9.75
C GLY A 329 -27.56 -9.20 8.81
N ALA A 330 -26.54 -8.51 8.29
CA ALA A 330 -26.74 -7.40 7.35
C ALA A 330 -26.83 -7.95 5.91
N ASP A 331 -28.02 -8.18 5.44
CA ASP A 331 -28.41 -8.97 4.26
C ASP A 331 -28.05 -8.35 2.89
N LYS A 332 -27.26 -7.26 2.83
CA LYS A 332 -26.90 -6.62 1.54
C LYS A 332 -25.48 -6.08 1.57
N ARG A 333 -24.67 -6.61 0.64
CA ARG A 333 -23.48 -5.88 0.17
C ARG A 333 -23.96 -4.59 -0.47
N GLU A 334 -23.96 -3.51 0.29
CA GLU A 334 -24.22 -2.19 -0.28
C GLU A 334 -23.00 -1.80 -1.11
N GLN A 335 -23.22 -1.62 -2.42
CA GLN A 335 -22.24 -0.91 -3.24
C GLN A 335 -22.03 0.46 -2.61
N ILE A 336 -20.80 0.75 -2.24
CA ILE A 336 -20.48 2.09 -1.77
C ILE A 336 -20.69 3.03 -2.95
N ASN A 337 -21.75 3.83 -2.86
CA ASN A 337 -21.98 4.89 -3.81
C ASN A 337 -20.79 5.85 -3.81
N SER A 338 -20.42 6.36 -4.98
CA SER A 338 -19.38 7.35 -5.14
C SER A 338 -19.53 8.45 -4.08
N ASN A 339 -18.54 8.60 -3.23
CA ASN A 339 -18.48 9.65 -2.23
C ASN A 339 -17.09 10.33 -2.28
N LYS A 340 -16.98 11.52 -1.68
CA LYS A 340 -15.73 12.30 -1.70
C LYS A 340 -14.53 11.55 -1.14
N LYS A 341 -14.73 10.61 -0.20
CA LYS A 341 -13.65 9.78 0.36
C LYS A 341 -13.15 8.76 -0.66
N LEU A 342 -14.06 8.11 -1.41
CA LEU A 342 -13.67 7.18 -2.49
C LEU A 342 -12.98 7.92 -3.64
N ASP A 343 -13.48 9.08 -4.03
CA ASP A 343 -12.85 9.93 -5.06
C ASP A 343 -11.39 10.27 -4.72
N PHE A 344 -11.08 10.36 -3.44
CA PHE A 344 -9.72 10.60 -2.96
C PHE A 344 -8.78 9.41 -3.21
N TYR A 345 -9.31 8.19 -3.29
CA TYR A 345 -8.53 6.97 -3.57
C TYR A 345 -8.67 6.47 -5.01
N ASP A 346 -9.37 7.20 -5.87
CA ASP A 346 -9.57 6.87 -7.28
C ASP A 346 -8.31 7.20 -8.10
N ILE A 347 -7.64 6.17 -8.63
CA ILE A 347 -6.41 6.34 -9.38
C ILE A 347 -6.60 7.19 -10.64
N GLU A 348 -7.74 7.11 -11.31
CA GLU A 348 -8.05 7.91 -12.50
C GLU A 348 -8.07 9.41 -12.19
N LYS A 349 -8.62 9.79 -11.03
CA LYS A 349 -8.66 11.17 -10.56
C LYS A 349 -7.29 11.63 -10.07
N GLN A 350 -6.60 10.79 -9.30
CA GLN A 350 -5.33 11.15 -8.70
C GLN A 350 -4.19 11.17 -9.73
N SER A 351 -4.20 10.31 -10.75
CA SER A 351 -3.22 10.34 -11.83
C SER A 351 -3.33 11.62 -12.67
N ARG A 352 -4.55 12.10 -12.95
CA ARG A 352 -4.76 13.40 -13.60
C ARG A 352 -4.23 14.55 -12.74
N LYS A 353 -4.52 14.51 -11.43
CA LYS A 353 -4.06 15.53 -10.48
C LYS A 353 -2.53 15.60 -10.41
N ILE A 354 -1.85 14.48 -10.27
CA ILE A 354 -0.38 14.46 -10.21
C ILE A 354 0.24 14.87 -11.56
N CYS A 355 -0.39 14.51 -12.68
CA CYS A 355 0.05 14.95 -14.01
C CYS A 355 0.04 16.47 -14.12
N THR A 356 -1.11 17.11 -13.77
CA THR A 356 -1.23 18.57 -13.74
C THR A 356 -0.23 19.22 -12.81
N GLN A 357 0.06 18.60 -11.65
CA GLN A 357 1.05 19.09 -10.71
C GLN A 357 2.46 19.09 -11.31
N TYR A 358 2.86 18.02 -12.01
CA TYR A 358 4.16 18.00 -12.69
C TYR A 358 4.25 19.01 -13.83
N GLU A 359 3.16 19.21 -14.60
CA GLU A 359 3.10 20.25 -15.64
C GLU A 359 3.33 21.64 -15.03
N HIS A 360 2.62 21.98 -13.97
CA HIS A 360 2.74 23.26 -13.27
C HIS A 360 4.15 23.49 -12.71
N LEU A 361 4.68 22.51 -11.97
CA LEU A 361 6.02 22.59 -11.37
C LEU A 361 7.14 22.71 -12.41
N SER A 362 6.96 22.08 -13.59
CA SER A 362 7.92 22.19 -14.68
C SER A 362 7.94 23.59 -15.32
N CYS A 363 6.74 24.23 -15.44
CA CYS A 363 6.62 25.56 -16.03
C CYS A 363 7.10 26.68 -15.10
N GLU A 364 6.86 26.59 -13.78
CA GLU A 364 7.24 27.66 -12.84
C GLU A 364 8.75 27.80 -12.60
N LYS A 365 9.51 26.76 -12.87
CA LYS A 365 10.96 26.70 -12.55
C LYS A 365 11.83 26.51 -13.80
N SER A 366 11.24 26.61 -15.01
CA SER A 366 11.94 26.74 -16.29
C SER A 366 12.30 28.20 -16.55
#